data_c89862ba2c96c1dea8c7971ba3e8fd4b
#
_entry.id   c89862ba2c96c1dea8c7971ba3e8fd4b
#
_cell.length_a   1.000
_cell.length_b   1.000
_cell.length_c   1.000
_cell.angle_alpha   90.00
_cell.angle_beta   90.00
_cell.angle_gamma   90.00
#
_symmetry.space_group_name_H-M   'P 1'
#
loop_
_entity.id
_entity.type
_entity.pdbx_description
1 polymer ?
#
loop_
_entity_poly.entity_id
_entity_poly.type
_entity_poly.pdbx_seq_one_letter_code
_entity_poly.pdbx_strand_id
1 'polypeptide(L)'
;MGIKRGQWMPIALFLGWAAGAAHAAPGPDDEDAARATRWRDLQHAIFGDRRIQDGAGWIEIDAPVRALDAALVPVNLRLKGDKPVKGIYLVIDDNPGPLAGHFIFGPQGDPHSLKLRVRVNAYTYIHAVAETSDNQLYSAARFVKAAGGCSAPVGADEQQAMQDIGHIKVRLAQPFVAGKPMQAQMMIRHPNFNGMQMDQVTRLYTPPMFIRTIDVSFNGTQVLHLDSDISLSSDPVISFGFIPPQKGQLKVLVRDTKDATFGQSFDVPAPAG
;
A
#
# COMPACT_ATOMS: atom_id res chain seq x y z
N MET A 1 -1.68 -5.02 95.31
CA MET A 1 -1.75 -5.84 94.05
C MET A 1 -2.41 -5.00 92.97
N GLY A 2 -1.61 -4.29 92.19
CA GLY A 2 -2.13 -3.28 91.28
C GLY A 2 -1.95 -3.76 89.84
N ILE A 3 -3.04 -3.78 89.08
CA ILE A 3 -3.08 -4.14 87.66
C ILE A 3 -2.98 -2.86 86.87
N LYS A 4 -1.88 -2.69 86.13
CA LYS A 4 -1.65 -1.56 85.18
C LYS A 4 -2.50 -1.80 83.93
N ARG A 5 -3.38 -0.84 83.64
CA ARG A 5 -4.12 -0.75 82.37
C ARG A 5 -3.17 -0.29 81.29
N GLY A 6 -2.98 -1.11 80.23
CA GLY A 6 -2.28 -0.72 78.98
C GLY A 6 -3.17 0.20 78.10
N GLN A 7 -2.60 1.32 77.72
CA GLN A 7 -3.20 2.21 76.73
C GLN A 7 -2.98 1.65 75.33
N TRP A 8 -4.07 1.44 74.60
CA TRP A 8 -4.07 1.11 73.19
C TRP A 8 -4.16 2.39 72.42
N MET A 9 -3.10 2.68 71.64
CA MET A 9 -3.10 3.74 70.62
C MET A 9 -3.73 3.20 69.33
N PRO A 10 -4.66 3.92 68.70
CA PRO A 10 -5.15 3.52 67.38
C PRO A 10 -4.13 3.91 66.30
N ILE A 11 -3.69 2.94 65.51
CA ILE A 11 -2.91 3.14 64.30
C ILE A 11 -3.86 3.66 63.23
N ALA A 12 -3.77 4.92 62.86
CA ALA A 12 -4.46 5.51 61.72
C ALA A 12 -3.78 5.05 60.41
N LEU A 13 -4.41 4.14 59.66
CA LEU A 13 -4.00 3.81 58.30
C LEU A 13 -4.34 4.97 57.37
N PHE A 14 -3.33 5.71 56.95
CA PHE A 14 -3.47 6.64 55.83
C PHE A 14 -3.48 5.84 54.51
N LEU A 15 -4.67 5.60 53.95
CA LEU A 15 -4.83 5.20 52.54
C LEU A 15 -4.52 6.42 51.68
N GLY A 16 -3.30 6.52 51.18
CA GLY A 16 -2.95 7.46 50.16
C GLY A 16 -3.61 7.04 48.83
N TRP A 17 -4.64 7.74 48.41
CA TRP A 17 -5.17 7.66 47.05
C TRP A 17 -4.15 8.30 46.11
N ALA A 18 -3.38 7.47 45.38
CA ALA A 18 -2.62 7.91 44.23
C ALA A 18 -3.63 8.22 43.13
N ALA A 19 -3.95 9.51 42.95
CA ALA A 19 -4.68 9.99 41.81
C ALA A 19 -3.80 9.74 40.56
N GLY A 20 -4.06 8.62 39.88
CA GLY A 20 -3.49 8.36 38.56
C GLY A 20 -4.00 9.47 37.62
N ALA A 21 -3.09 10.27 37.09
CA ALA A 21 -3.41 11.23 36.03
C ALA A 21 -3.93 10.42 34.82
N ALA A 22 -5.24 10.39 34.65
CA ALA A 22 -5.85 9.89 33.42
C ALA A 22 -5.41 10.84 32.29
N HIS A 23 -4.52 10.36 31.42
CA HIS A 23 -4.23 11.09 30.19
C HIS A 23 -5.53 11.11 29.37
N ALA A 24 -6.06 12.31 29.12
CA ALA A 24 -7.19 12.47 28.23
C ALA A 24 -6.79 11.94 26.84
N ALA A 25 -7.67 11.21 26.17
CA ALA A 25 -7.47 10.84 24.79
C ALA A 25 -7.31 12.12 23.94
N PRO A 26 -6.39 12.13 22.95
CA PRO A 26 -6.19 13.29 22.10
C PRO A 26 -7.49 13.71 21.42
N GLY A 27 -7.73 15.01 21.35
CA GLY A 27 -8.88 15.58 20.66
C GLY A 27 -8.75 15.46 19.14
N PRO A 28 -9.82 15.68 18.37
CA PRO A 28 -9.79 15.63 16.90
C PRO A 28 -8.74 16.57 16.30
N ASP A 29 -8.56 17.76 16.83
CA ASP A 29 -7.58 18.74 16.36
C ASP A 29 -6.14 18.29 16.63
N ASP A 30 -5.89 17.60 17.74
CA ASP A 30 -4.59 17.03 18.08
C ASP A 30 -4.24 15.88 17.12
N GLU A 31 -5.22 15.05 16.77
CA GLU A 31 -5.04 13.98 15.80
C GLU A 31 -4.71 14.52 14.40
N ASP A 32 -5.37 15.58 13.95
CA ASP A 32 -5.13 16.19 12.65
C ASP A 32 -3.75 16.86 12.59
N ALA A 33 -3.32 17.51 13.68
CA ALA A 33 -1.96 18.08 13.80
C ALA A 33 -0.89 16.97 13.76
N ALA A 34 -1.11 15.85 14.45
CA ALA A 34 -0.19 14.70 14.43
C ALA A 34 -0.08 14.08 13.03
N ARG A 35 -1.20 13.92 12.31
CA ARG A 35 -1.23 13.44 10.92
C ARG A 35 -0.48 14.37 9.98
N ALA A 36 -0.70 15.69 10.10
CA ALA A 36 0.01 16.68 9.29
C ALA A 36 1.53 16.67 9.56
N THR A 37 1.95 16.44 10.79
CA THR A 37 3.37 16.29 11.13
C THR A 37 3.94 15.03 10.52
N ARG A 38 3.27 13.88 10.66
CA ARG A 38 3.68 12.61 10.06
C ARG A 38 3.85 12.72 8.54
N TRP A 39 2.89 13.34 7.86
CA TRP A 39 3.01 13.54 6.41
C TRP A 39 4.23 14.39 6.04
N ARG A 40 4.56 15.46 6.78
CA ARG A 40 5.77 16.25 6.54
C ARG A 40 7.04 15.42 6.71
N ASP A 41 7.10 14.59 7.75
CA ASP A 41 8.24 13.72 8.00
C ASP A 41 8.41 12.69 6.87
N LEU A 42 7.32 12.10 6.39
CA LEU A 42 7.31 11.18 5.25
C LEU A 42 7.71 11.88 3.95
N GLN A 43 7.22 13.10 3.70
CA GLN A 43 7.65 13.90 2.55
C GLN A 43 9.15 14.07 2.54
N HIS A 44 9.73 14.48 3.68
CA HIS A 44 11.17 14.66 3.77
C HIS A 44 11.94 13.34 3.61
N ALA A 45 11.46 12.26 4.21
CA ALA A 45 12.10 10.94 4.12
C ALA A 45 12.08 10.34 2.70
N ILE A 46 11.00 10.53 1.94
CA ILE A 46 10.80 9.92 0.61
C ILE A 46 11.32 10.84 -0.50
N PHE A 47 11.09 12.15 -0.39
CA PHE A 47 11.33 13.10 -1.47
C PHE A 47 12.45 14.11 -1.16
N GLY A 48 13.02 14.09 0.07
CA GLY A 48 13.99 15.09 0.52
C GLY A 48 13.35 16.47 0.59
N ASP A 49 14.10 17.48 0.18
CA ASP A 49 13.64 18.89 0.18
C ASP A 49 12.84 19.30 -1.06
N ARG A 50 12.43 18.30 -1.89
CA ARG A 50 11.64 18.56 -3.08
C ARG A 50 10.24 19.06 -2.70
N ARG A 51 9.86 20.20 -3.29
CA ARG A 51 8.52 20.76 -3.08
C ARG A 51 7.45 19.89 -3.73
N ILE A 52 6.43 19.54 -2.95
CA ILE A 52 5.22 18.89 -3.46
C ILE A 52 4.13 19.93 -3.61
N GLN A 53 3.54 20.00 -4.80
CA GLN A 53 2.46 20.91 -5.16
C GLN A 53 1.11 20.22 -4.91
N ASP A 54 0.05 21.04 -4.79
CA ASP A 54 -1.31 20.52 -4.72
C ASP A 54 -1.71 19.88 -6.06
N GLY A 55 -2.12 18.63 -6.01
CA GLY A 55 -2.63 17.84 -7.13
C GLY A 55 -4.15 17.76 -7.20
N ALA A 56 -4.88 18.45 -6.30
CA ALA A 56 -6.33 18.42 -6.28
C ALA A 56 -6.93 18.84 -7.64
N GLY A 57 -7.96 18.10 -8.08
CA GLY A 57 -8.59 18.31 -9.39
C GLY A 57 -7.85 17.66 -10.56
N TRP A 58 -6.55 17.33 -10.42
CA TRP A 58 -5.76 16.61 -11.41
C TRP A 58 -5.57 15.13 -11.04
N ILE A 59 -5.21 14.85 -9.77
CA ILE A 59 -5.06 13.50 -9.23
C ILE A 59 -6.34 13.13 -8.48
N GLU A 60 -7.01 12.07 -8.93
CA GLU A 60 -8.17 11.51 -8.22
C GLU A 60 -7.77 10.21 -7.53
N ILE A 61 -8.05 10.11 -6.24
CA ILE A 61 -7.92 8.90 -5.45
C ILE A 61 -9.31 8.45 -5.04
N ASP A 62 -9.75 7.32 -5.59
CA ASP A 62 -10.97 6.64 -5.17
C ASP A 62 -10.59 5.46 -4.27
N ALA A 63 -10.94 5.60 -3.00
CA ALA A 63 -10.79 4.58 -1.96
C ALA A 63 -11.95 4.71 -0.97
N PRO A 64 -12.39 3.61 -0.33
CA PRO A 64 -13.53 3.63 0.58
C PRO A 64 -13.22 4.48 1.81
N VAL A 65 -14.20 5.29 2.26
CA VAL A 65 -14.08 6.02 3.54
C VAL A 65 -13.90 5.06 4.71
N ARG A 66 -14.54 3.90 4.66
CA ARG A 66 -14.39 2.79 5.60
C ARG A 66 -14.23 1.50 4.81
N ALA A 67 -13.09 0.84 4.99
CA ALA A 67 -12.83 -0.44 4.34
C ALA A 67 -13.57 -1.59 5.03
N LEU A 68 -14.12 -2.51 4.25
CA LEU A 68 -14.71 -3.76 4.74
C LEU A 68 -13.62 -4.75 5.20
N ASP A 69 -12.49 -4.75 4.49
CA ASP A 69 -11.32 -5.56 4.81
C ASP A 69 -10.06 -4.67 4.74
N ALA A 70 -9.40 -4.52 5.86
CA ALA A 70 -8.20 -3.69 5.97
C ALA A 70 -6.97 -4.29 5.27
N ALA A 71 -6.97 -5.60 5.00
CA ALA A 71 -5.90 -6.27 4.25
C ALA A 71 -6.07 -6.16 2.71
N LEU A 72 -7.25 -5.75 2.23
CA LEU A 72 -7.62 -5.72 0.81
C LEU A 72 -8.29 -4.40 0.40
N VAL A 73 -7.79 -3.27 0.87
CA VAL A 73 -8.36 -1.94 0.59
C VAL A 73 -8.14 -1.57 -0.88
N PRO A 74 -9.20 -1.40 -1.68
CA PRO A 74 -9.06 -0.99 -3.06
C PRO A 74 -8.65 0.48 -3.16
N VAL A 75 -7.69 0.76 -4.02
CA VAL A 75 -7.23 2.11 -4.37
C VAL A 75 -7.25 2.24 -5.88
N ASN A 76 -8.01 3.20 -6.38
CA ASN A 76 -8.08 3.54 -7.80
C ASN A 76 -7.53 4.96 -7.98
N LEU A 77 -6.50 5.09 -8.78
CA LEU A 77 -5.90 6.37 -9.14
C LEU A 77 -6.28 6.73 -10.56
N ARG A 78 -6.63 8.00 -10.78
CA ARG A 78 -6.85 8.56 -12.11
C ARG A 78 -6.13 9.91 -12.19
N LEU A 79 -5.42 10.11 -13.29
CA LEU A 79 -4.83 11.40 -13.63
C LEU A 79 -5.65 12.03 -14.74
N LYS A 80 -6.03 13.30 -14.58
CA LYS A 80 -6.77 14.07 -15.58
C LYS A 80 -5.83 14.96 -16.39
N GLY A 81 -6.18 15.17 -17.66
CA GLY A 81 -5.39 16.03 -18.56
C GLY A 81 -4.09 15.37 -19.04
N ASP A 82 -3.23 16.15 -19.69
CA ASP A 82 -2.14 15.65 -20.53
C ASP A 82 -0.74 15.92 -19.94
N LYS A 83 -0.64 16.18 -18.63
CA LYS A 83 0.68 16.36 -18.01
C LYS A 83 1.50 15.08 -18.17
N PRO A 84 2.74 15.15 -18.67
CA PRO A 84 3.58 13.99 -18.85
C PRO A 84 4.07 13.49 -17.49
N VAL A 85 3.59 12.32 -17.08
CA VAL A 85 3.93 11.67 -15.80
C VAL A 85 4.88 10.52 -16.06
N LYS A 86 6.01 10.50 -15.35
CA LYS A 86 6.98 9.40 -15.38
C LYS A 86 6.81 8.40 -14.24
N GLY A 87 6.20 8.83 -13.10
CA GLY A 87 6.02 7.94 -11.95
C GLY A 87 4.91 8.38 -11.01
N ILE A 88 4.43 7.43 -10.22
CA ILE A 88 3.46 7.63 -9.15
C ILE A 88 3.97 6.90 -7.90
N TYR A 89 4.06 7.64 -6.80
CA TYR A 89 4.30 7.07 -5.46
C TYR A 89 2.97 6.94 -4.74
N LEU A 90 2.74 5.77 -4.13
CA LEU A 90 1.60 5.53 -3.26
C LEU A 90 2.09 5.42 -1.82
N VAL A 91 1.70 6.34 -0.97
CA VAL A 91 2.14 6.42 0.43
C VAL A 91 0.94 6.26 1.35
N ILE A 92 1.05 5.42 2.37
CA ILE A 92 0.02 5.16 3.39
C ILE A 92 0.63 5.55 4.73
N ASP A 93 0.26 6.72 5.26
CA ASP A 93 1.02 7.41 6.30
C ASP A 93 1.25 6.60 7.58
N ASP A 94 0.24 5.87 8.04
CA ASP A 94 0.29 5.11 9.30
C ASP A 94 0.61 3.62 9.12
N ASN A 95 1.05 3.21 7.93
CA ASN A 95 1.55 1.86 7.74
C ASN A 95 3.00 1.73 8.23
N PRO A 96 3.41 0.54 8.75
CA PRO A 96 4.80 0.26 9.11
C PRO A 96 5.80 0.41 7.96
N GLY A 97 5.38 0.10 6.71
CA GLY A 97 6.05 0.45 5.47
C GLY A 97 5.20 1.48 4.72
N PRO A 98 5.41 2.78 4.94
CA PRO A 98 4.51 3.81 4.39
C PRO A 98 4.51 3.88 2.86
N LEU A 99 5.66 3.68 2.20
CA LEU A 99 5.73 3.66 0.74
C LEU A 99 5.20 2.31 0.23
N ALA A 100 3.91 2.26 -0.10
CA ALA A 100 3.26 1.05 -0.60
C ALA A 100 3.76 0.64 -2.00
N GLY A 101 4.19 1.61 -2.82
CA GLY A 101 4.76 1.34 -4.12
C GLY A 101 5.19 2.59 -4.87
N HIS A 102 6.20 2.43 -5.72
CA HIS A 102 6.64 3.42 -6.69
C HIS A 102 6.48 2.85 -8.10
N PHE A 103 5.53 3.38 -8.84
CA PHE A 103 5.18 2.99 -10.20
C PHE A 103 5.91 3.88 -11.18
N ILE A 104 6.78 3.33 -12.02
CA ILE A 104 7.56 4.04 -13.04
C ILE A 104 7.04 3.62 -14.41
N PHE A 105 6.52 4.57 -15.17
CA PHE A 105 5.96 4.33 -16.50
C PHE A 105 7.04 4.46 -17.56
N GLY A 106 7.15 3.43 -18.40
CA GLY A 106 8.02 3.44 -19.57
C GLY A 106 7.36 4.11 -20.80
N PRO A 107 8.05 4.14 -21.95
CA PRO A 107 7.56 4.79 -23.16
C PRO A 107 6.23 4.25 -23.70
N GLN A 108 5.86 3.02 -23.34
CA GLN A 108 4.57 2.41 -23.70
C GLN A 108 3.60 2.32 -22.51
N GLY A 109 3.95 2.89 -21.37
CA GLY A 109 3.07 2.99 -20.20
C GLY A 109 2.08 4.12 -20.34
N ASP A 110 0.87 3.93 -19.79
CA ASP A 110 -0.14 4.97 -19.66
C ASP A 110 -0.40 5.22 -18.16
N PRO A 111 0.00 6.39 -17.61
CA PRO A 111 -0.13 6.69 -16.18
C PRO A 111 -1.54 7.11 -15.75
N HIS A 112 -2.47 7.29 -16.69
CA HIS A 112 -3.78 7.90 -16.40
C HIS A 112 -4.70 7.02 -15.55
N SER A 113 -4.44 5.72 -15.44
CA SER A 113 -5.26 4.83 -14.62
C SER A 113 -4.42 3.72 -13.99
N LEU A 114 -4.48 3.67 -12.67
CA LEU A 114 -3.83 2.62 -11.88
C LEU A 114 -4.81 2.14 -10.81
N LYS A 115 -5.00 0.81 -10.69
CA LYS A 115 -5.85 0.23 -9.66
C LYS A 115 -5.12 -0.92 -8.99
N LEU A 116 -5.17 -0.95 -7.67
CA LEU A 116 -4.56 -2.01 -6.88
C LEU A 116 -5.30 -2.19 -5.55
N ARG A 117 -4.84 -3.17 -4.76
CA ARG A 117 -5.27 -3.33 -3.37
C ARG A 117 -4.06 -3.23 -2.46
N VAL A 118 -4.25 -2.55 -1.32
CA VAL A 118 -3.22 -2.35 -0.30
C VAL A 118 -3.72 -2.80 1.07
N ARG A 119 -2.78 -3.08 1.96
CA ARG A 119 -3.04 -3.25 3.38
C ARG A 119 -3.04 -1.89 4.05
N VAL A 120 -3.96 -1.66 4.97
CA VAL A 120 -4.04 -0.43 5.77
C VAL A 120 -4.06 -0.81 7.24
N ASN A 121 -3.10 -0.31 8.02
CA ASN A 121 -2.88 -0.73 9.39
C ASN A 121 -3.63 0.10 10.43
N ALA A 122 -3.90 1.36 10.14
CA ALA A 122 -4.59 2.30 11.03
C ALA A 122 -5.44 3.28 10.20
N TYR A 123 -6.29 4.06 10.87
CA TYR A 123 -7.02 5.18 10.26
C TYR A 123 -6.01 6.20 9.75
N THR A 124 -5.93 6.38 8.44
CA THR A 124 -4.80 7.05 7.79
C THR A 124 -5.18 7.80 6.53
N TYR A 125 -4.31 8.70 6.08
CA TYR A 125 -4.34 9.18 4.71
C TYR A 125 -3.58 8.23 3.78
N ILE A 126 -4.12 8.07 2.58
CA ILE A 126 -3.43 7.50 1.43
C ILE A 126 -3.11 8.66 0.50
N HIS A 127 -1.82 8.90 0.26
CA HIS A 127 -1.34 9.91 -0.68
C HIS A 127 -0.91 9.27 -1.98
N ALA A 128 -1.34 9.84 -3.11
CA ALA A 128 -0.75 9.59 -4.41
C ALA A 128 0.09 10.80 -4.79
N VAL A 129 1.38 10.60 -5.03
CA VAL A 129 2.30 11.64 -5.47
C VAL A 129 2.72 11.33 -6.90
N ALA A 130 2.25 12.14 -7.86
CA ALA A 130 2.64 12.02 -9.25
C ALA A 130 3.92 12.83 -9.51
N GLU A 131 4.89 12.21 -10.16
CA GLU A 131 6.12 12.84 -10.62
C GLU A 131 6.05 13.03 -12.12
N THR A 132 6.14 14.28 -12.55
CA THR A 132 6.13 14.67 -13.97
C THR A 132 7.50 14.49 -14.61
N SER A 133 7.55 14.48 -15.94
CA SER A 133 8.80 14.31 -16.70
C SER A 133 9.82 15.45 -16.46
N ASP A 134 9.34 16.64 -16.05
CA ASP A 134 10.16 17.78 -15.63
C ASP A 134 10.50 17.76 -14.12
N ASN A 135 10.34 16.60 -13.46
CA ASN A 135 10.65 16.37 -12.06
C ASN A 135 9.82 17.17 -11.04
N GLN A 136 8.66 17.70 -11.42
CA GLN A 136 7.73 18.30 -10.46
C GLN A 136 6.93 17.22 -9.74
N LEU A 137 6.61 17.45 -8.47
CA LEU A 137 5.80 16.56 -7.65
C LEU A 137 4.44 17.21 -7.36
N TYR A 138 3.39 16.42 -7.49
CA TYR A 138 2.01 16.80 -7.16
C TYR A 138 1.36 15.73 -6.33
N SER A 139 0.63 16.11 -5.27
CA SER A 139 0.01 15.17 -4.36
C SER A 139 -1.48 15.42 -4.22
N ALA A 140 -2.24 14.33 -4.14
CA ALA A 140 -3.59 14.32 -3.60
C ALA A 140 -3.68 13.25 -2.50
N ALA A 141 -4.67 13.38 -1.61
CA ALA A 141 -4.83 12.47 -0.48
C ALA A 141 -6.29 12.03 -0.29
N ARG A 142 -6.46 10.83 0.27
CA ARG A 142 -7.76 10.27 0.66
C ARG A 142 -7.67 9.66 2.04
N PHE A 143 -8.52 10.10 2.97
CA PHE A 143 -8.61 9.50 4.31
C PHE A 143 -9.40 8.19 4.27
N VAL A 144 -8.85 7.13 4.88
CA VAL A 144 -9.44 5.80 4.94
C VAL A 144 -9.50 5.32 6.39
N LYS A 145 -10.65 4.83 6.81
CA LYS A 145 -10.88 4.20 8.11
C LYS A 145 -10.74 2.68 7.95
N ALA A 146 -9.59 2.16 8.26
CA ALA A 146 -9.28 0.73 8.30
C ALA A 146 -8.25 0.48 9.41
N ALA A 147 -8.19 -0.71 9.98
CA ALA A 147 -7.23 -1.04 11.02
C ALA A 147 -6.85 -2.53 10.97
N GLY A 148 -5.57 -2.84 11.29
CA GLY A 148 -5.08 -4.20 11.45
C GLY A 148 -4.80 -4.93 10.14
N GLY A 149 -4.81 -4.27 8.97
CA GLY A 149 -4.60 -4.93 7.69
C GLY A 149 -3.21 -5.57 7.53
N CYS A 150 -2.20 -5.02 8.20
CA CYS A 150 -0.84 -5.56 8.15
C CYS A 150 -0.66 -6.82 9.02
N SER A 151 -1.45 -6.98 10.08
CA SER A 151 -1.44 -8.18 10.95
C SER A 151 -2.50 -9.21 10.57
N ALA A 152 -3.36 -8.91 9.59
CA ALA A 152 -4.39 -9.83 9.14
C ALA A 152 -3.76 -11.11 8.54
N PRO A 153 -4.27 -12.32 8.89
CA PRO A 153 -3.80 -13.57 8.32
C PRO A 153 -3.95 -13.60 6.79
N VAL A 154 -3.06 -14.29 6.11
CA VAL A 154 -3.17 -14.56 4.68
C VAL A 154 -3.88 -15.89 4.48
N GLY A 155 -5.23 -15.86 4.41
CA GLY A 155 -6.02 -17.07 4.29
C GLY A 155 -6.07 -17.92 5.57
N ALA A 156 -6.64 -19.11 5.47
CA ALA A 156 -6.81 -20.03 6.60
C ALA A 156 -5.56 -20.91 6.83
N ASP A 157 -4.70 -21.07 5.82
CA ASP A 157 -3.56 -21.98 5.83
C ASP A 157 -2.39 -21.38 5.04
N GLU A 158 -1.23 -21.23 5.70
CA GLU A 158 0.00 -20.73 5.09
C GLU A 158 0.47 -21.66 3.96
N GLN A 159 0.32 -22.98 4.11
CA GLN A 159 0.70 -23.94 3.08
C GLN A 159 -0.15 -23.76 1.81
N GLN A 160 -1.45 -23.50 1.96
CA GLN A 160 -2.31 -23.23 0.82
C GLN A 160 -1.98 -21.89 0.16
N ALA A 161 -1.56 -20.87 0.93
CA ALA A 161 -1.11 -19.58 0.38
C ALA A 161 0.16 -19.70 -0.47
N MET A 162 0.98 -20.73 -0.22
CA MET A 162 2.20 -21.03 -0.98
C MET A 162 1.93 -21.88 -2.24
N GLN A 163 0.74 -22.46 -2.37
CA GLN A 163 0.39 -23.18 -3.60
C GLN A 163 0.27 -22.19 -4.76
N ASP A 164 0.77 -22.59 -5.92
CA ASP A 164 0.75 -21.77 -7.14
C ASP A 164 1.49 -20.44 -7.03
N ILE A 165 2.40 -20.27 -6.06
CA ILE A 165 3.21 -19.06 -5.93
C ILE A 165 3.92 -18.76 -7.25
N GLY A 166 3.89 -17.49 -7.67
CA GLY A 166 4.49 -17.04 -8.92
C GLY A 166 3.62 -17.29 -10.16
N HIS A 167 2.42 -17.89 -10.02
CA HIS A 167 1.48 -17.99 -11.14
C HIS A 167 0.95 -16.59 -11.49
N ILE A 168 1.14 -16.17 -12.74
CA ILE A 168 0.73 -14.86 -13.24
C ILE A 168 -0.38 -15.03 -14.26
N LYS A 169 -1.40 -14.18 -14.18
CA LYS A 169 -2.47 -14.05 -15.20
C LYS A 169 -2.58 -12.61 -15.63
N VAL A 170 -2.74 -12.39 -16.93
CA VAL A 170 -3.04 -11.06 -17.48
C VAL A 170 -4.34 -11.13 -18.27
N ARG A 171 -5.23 -10.17 -18.01
CA ARG A 171 -6.43 -9.91 -18.79
C ARG A 171 -6.26 -8.59 -19.49
N LEU A 172 -6.51 -8.55 -20.79
CA LEU A 172 -6.43 -7.36 -21.63
C LEU A 172 -7.84 -6.88 -21.98
N ALA A 173 -8.09 -5.58 -21.89
CA ALA A 173 -9.32 -4.99 -22.39
C ALA A 173 -9.33 -5.10 -23.92
N GLN A 174 -10.43 -5.60 -24.49
CA GLN A 174 -10.56 -5.79 -25.93
C GLN A 174 -11.94 -5.32 -26.41
N PRO A 175 -12.09 -4.90 -27.68
CA PRO A 175 -10.99 -4.66 -28.65
C PRO A 175 -10.11 -3.47 -28.26
N PHE A 176 -8.91 -3.35 -28.82
CA PHE A 176 -8.06 -2.19 -28.66
C PHE A 176 -7.66 -1.57 -30.02
N VAL A 177 -7.26 -0.30 -30.00
CA VAL A 177 -6.81 0.45 -31.17
C VAL A 177 -5.30 0.70 -31.06
N ALA A 178 -4.54 0.44 -32.12
CA ALA A 178 -3.09 0.65 -32.14
C ALA A 178 -2.72 2.09 -31.75
N GLY A 179 -1.72 2.22 -30.88
CA GLY A 179 -1.26 3.53 -30.41
C GLY A 179 -2.22 4.29 -29.48
N LYS A 180 -3.32 3.65 -29.04
CA LYS A 180 -4.22 4.21 -28.04
C LYS A 180 -4.10 3.47 -26.71
N PRO A 181 -4.31 4.17 -25.57
CA PRO A 181 -4.30 3.53 -24.27
C PRO A 181 -5.32 2.39 -24.16
N MET A 182 -4.88 1.26 -23.62
CA MET A 182 -5.73 0.14 -23.23
C MET A 182 -5.43 -0.27 -21.81
N GLN A 183 -6.41 -0.92 -21.17
CA GLN A 183 -6.25 -1.44 -19.80
C GLN A 183 -5.79 -2.90 -19.82
N ALA A 184 -4.78 -3.20 -19.01
CA ALA A 184 -4.39 -4.55 -18.63
C ALA A 184 -4.65 -4.75 -17.13
N GLN A 185 -5.08 -5.95 -16.76
CA GLN A 185 -5.18 -6.37 -15.37
C GLN A 185 -4.26 -7.56 -15.15
N MET A 186 -3.29 -7.40 -14.31
CA MET A 186 -2.34 -8.43 -13.89
C MET A 186 -2.76 -8.98 -12.53
N MET A 187 -2.74 -10.29 -12.38
CA MET A 187 -2.96 -11.02 -11.13
C MET A 187 -1.74 -11.90 -10.88
N ILE A 188 -1.17 -11.82 -9.68
CA ILE A 188 0.00 -12.58 -9.28
C ILE A 188 -0.36 -13.40 -8.04
N ARG A 189 -0.15 -14.71 -8.07
CA ARG A 189 -0.27 -15.55 -6.87
C ARG A 189 0.98 -15.39 -6.02
N HIS A 190 0.83 -14.70 -4.90
CA HIS A 190 1.90 -14.47 -3.94
C HIS A 190 1.31 -14.06 -2.59
N PRO A 191 1.68 -14.72 -1.48
CA PRO A 191 1.07 -14.45 -0.17
C PRO A 191 1.41 -13.05 0.37
N ASN A 192 2.50 -12.45 -0.07
CA ASN A 192 3.00 -11.16 0.45
C ASN A 192 3.01 -11.12 1.98
N PHE A 193 3.67 -12.12 2.60
CA PHE A 193 3.90 -12.10 4.03
C PHE A 193 4.77 -10.89 4.40
N ASN A 194 4.28 -10.08 5.29
CA ASN A 194 4.95 -8.83 5.69
C ASN A 194 5.71 -8.93 7.03
N GLY A 195 5.72 -10.10 7.66
CA GLY A 195 6.39 -10.32 8.94
C GLY A 195 5.55 -9.96 10.19
N MET A 196 4.34 -9.45 10.01
CA MET A 196 3.43 -9.06 11.11
C MET A 196 2.24 -10.02 11.25
N GLN A 197 2.08 -10.96 10.32
CA GLN A 197 1.08 -12.02 10.44
C GLN A 197 1.55 -13.06 11.44
N MET A 198 0.65 -13.47 12.33
CA MET A 198 0.88 -14.53 13.30
C MET A 198 0.12 -15.79 12.87
N ASP A 199 0.81 -16.90 12.78
CA ASP A 199 0.19 -18.20 12.62
C ASP A 199 -0.67 -18.52 13.86
N GLN A 200 -1.93 -18.88 13.66
CA GLN A 200 -2.90 -19.02 14.75
C GLN A 200 -2.70 -20.30 15.56
N VAL A 201 -2.00 -21.29 15.01
CA VAL A 201 -1.72 -22.58 15.67
C VAL A 201 -0.42 -22.51 16.45
N THR A 202 0.67 -22.11 15.78
CA THR A 202 2.01 -22.07 16.38
C THR A 202 2.26 -20.83 17.21
N ARG A 203 1.48 -19.77 17.04
CA ARG A 203 1.66 -18.45 17.65
C ARG A 203 2.99 -17.77 17.30
N LEU A 204 3.64 -18.21 16.24
CA LEU A 204 4.85 -17.60 15.71
C LEU A 204 4.50 -16.61 14.60
N TYR A 205 5.33 -15.58 14.43
CA TYR A 205 5.20 -14.68 13.29
C TYR A 205 5.73 -15.34 12.03
N THR A 206 4.95 -15.25 10.95
CA THR A 206 5.37 -15.69 9.63
C THR A 206 6.52 -14.81 9.12
N PRO A 207 7.67 -15.38 8.75
CA PRO A 207 8.79 -14.60 8.22
C PRO A 207 8.40 -13.78 6.98
N PRO A 208 8.91 -12.56 6.82
CA PRO A 208 8.56 -11.73 5.68
C PRO A 208 9.03 -12.36 4.35
N MET A 209 8.10 -12.41 3.40
CA MET A 209 8.33 -12.83 2.02
C MET A 209 7.29 -12.13 1.14
N PHE A 210 7.70 -11.09 0.45
CA PHE A 210 6.81 -10.25 -0.35
C PHE A 210 7.44 -9.85 -1.68
N ILE A 211 6.62 -9.47 -2.63
CA ILE A 211 7.05 -8.96 -3.93
C ILE A 211 7.80 -7.65 -3.72
N ARG A 212 9.01 -7.58 -4.24
CA ARG A 212 9.86 -6.39 -4.21
C ARG A 212 9.77 -5.59 -5.50
N THR A 213 9.81 -6.29 -6.65
CA THR A 213 9.72 -5.61 -7.94
C THR A 213 8.81 -6.34 -8.91
N ILE A 214 8.14 -5.57 -9.76
CA ILE A 214 7.39 -6.08 -10.92
C ILE A 214 7.82 -5.27 -12.14
N ASP A 215 8.32 -5.96 -13.15
CA ASP A 215 8.68 -5.38 -14.45
C ASP A 215 7.67 -5.84 -15.50
N VAL A 216 7.07 -4.91 -16.21
CA VAL A 216 6.20 -5.18 -17.35
C VAL A 216 6.80 -4.56 -18.60
N SER A 217 6.98 -5.35 -19.65
CA SER A 217 7.49 -4.89 -20.94
C SER A 217 6.64 -5.43 -22.09
N PHE A 218 6.53 -4.65 -23.16
CA PHE A 218 5.88 -5.06 -24.40
C PHE A 218 6.89 -5.06 -25.54
N ASN A 219 7.09 -6.20 -26.17
CA ASN A 219 8.13 -6.41 -27.20
C ASN A 219 9.52 -5.88 -26.79
N GLY A 220 9.87 -6.05 -25.50
CA GLY A 220 11.14 -5.58 -24.93
C GLY A 220 11.16 -4.12 -24.48
N THR A 221 10.15 -3.31 -24.81
CA THR A 221 10.03 -1.91 -24.35
C THR A 221 9.30 -1.88 -23.01
N GLN A 222 9.82 -1.11 -22.06
CA GLN A 222 9.21 -0.96 -20.73
C GLN A 222 7.81 -0.33 -20.85
N VAL A 223 6.85 -0.95 -20.15
CA VAL A 223 5.50 -0.45 -19.91
C VAL A 223 5.41 0.12 -18.50
N LEU A 224 5.77 -0.70 -17.51
CA LEU A 224 5.65 -0.36 -16.10
C LEU A 224 6.77 -1.06 -15.31
N HIS A 225 7.38 -0.34 -14.39
CA HIS A 225 8.16 -0.90 -13.31
C HIS A 225 7.51 -0.51 -11.98
N LEU A 226 7.42 -1.43 -11.06
CA LEU A 226 6.94 -1.21 -9.71
C LEU A 226 8.00 -1.66 -8.71
N ASP A 227 8.45 -0.75 -7.86
CA ASP A 227 9.05 -1.08 -6.57
C ASP A 227 7.94 -1.14 -5.53
N SER A 228 7.80 -2.25 -4.82
CA SER A 228 6.76 -2.45 -3.81
C SER A 228 7.33 -2.87 -2.47
N ASP A 229 6.53 -2.72 -1.42
CA ASP A 229 6.86 -3.04 -0.06
C ASP A 229 5.69 -3.79 0.62
N ILE A 230 5.81 -4.00 1.92
CA ILE A 230 4.91 -4.79 2.78
C ILE A 230 3.44 -4.37 2.73
N SER A 231 3.15 -3.17 2.23
CA SER A 231 1.78 -2.66 2.13
C SER A 231 1.00 -3.17 0.91
N LEU A 232 1.66 -3.87 -0.04
CA LEU A 232 0.94 -4.54 -1.12
C LEU A 232 0.14 -5.74 -0.58
N SER A 233 -1.11 -5.90 -1.02
CA SER A 233 -1.97 -7.00 -0.55
C SER A 233 -1.44 -8.37 -0.98
N SER A 234 -1.92 -9.45 -0.33
CA SER A 234 -1.75 -10.81 -0.83
C SER A 234 -2.43 -10.96 -2.19
N ASP A 235 -1.92 -11.88 -3.01
CA ASP A 235 -2.40 -12.16 -4.36
C ASP A 235 -2.72 -10.86 -5.13
N PRO A 236 -1.71 -9.98 -5.33
CA PRO A 236 -1.98 -8.65 -5.82
C PRO A 236 -2.62 -8.66 -7.21
N VAL A 237 -3.64 -7.83 -7.34
CA VAL A 237 -4.34 -7.55 -8.60
C VAL A 237 -4.06 -6.09 -8.93
N ILE A 238 -3.32 -5.85 -10.01
CA ILE A 238 -2.93 -4.52 -10.44
C ILE A 238 -3.48 -4.28 -11.85
N SER A 239 -4.28 -3.23 -12.01
CA SER A 239 -4.73 -2.78 -13.33
C SER A 239 -3.96 -1.51 -13.71
N PHE A 240 -3.44 -1.49 -14.91
CA PHE A 240 -2.63 -0.39 -15.44
C PHE A 240 -2.95 -0.15 -16.92
N GLY A 241 -2.67 1.06 -17.37
CA GLY A 241 -2.78 1.41 -18.77
C GLY A 241 -1.48 1.16 -19.52
N PHE A 242 -1.58 0.76 -20.79
CA PHE A 242 -0.44 0.75 -21.71
C PHE A 242 -0.88 1.01 -23.16
N ILE A 243 0.06 1.37 -24.03
CA ILE A 243 -0.19 1.82 -25.40
C ILE A 243 0.51 0.88 -26.38
N PRO A 244 -0.12 -0.25 -26.77
CA PRO A 244 0.46 -1.16 -27.74
C PRO A 244 0.39 -0.56 -29.15
N PRO A 245 1.51 -0.42 -29.87
CA PRO A 245 1.50 0.08 -31.23
C PRO A 245 1.03 -0.96 -32.26
N GLN A 246 1.10 -2.24 -31.92
CA GLN A 246 0.80 -3.37 -32.79
C GLN A 246 0.53 -4.64 -31.97
N LYS A 247 0.31 -5.77 -32.62
CA LYS A 247 0.33 -7.09 -31.98
C LYS A 247 1.73 -7.41 -31.40
N GLY A 248 1.79 -8.20 -30.35
CA GLY A 248 3.08 -8.57 -29.77
C GLY A 248 2.95 -9.39 -28.49
N GLN A 249 3.97 -9.31 -27.65
CA GLN A 249 4.01 -10.01 -26.36
C GLN A 249 4.21 -9.04 -25.20
N LEU A 250 3.32 -9.13 -24.22
CA LEU A 250 3.47 -8.49 -22.92
C LEU A 250 4.17 -9.48 -22.00
N LYS A 251 5.37 -9.13 -21.51
CA LYS A 251 6.14 -9.92 -20.56
C LYS A 251 6.02 -9.31 -19.18
N VAL A 252 5.71 -10.14 -18.18
CA VAL A 252 5.72 -9.78 -16.76
C VAL A 252 6.85 -10.55 -16.08
N LEU A 253 7.67 -9.86 -15.27
CA LEU A 253 8.71 -10.42 -14.44
C LEU A 253 8.52 -9.91 -13.01
N VAL A 254 8.47 -10.82 -12.04
CA VAL A 254 8.25 -10.53 -10.62
C VAL A 254 9.45 -11.05 -9.83
N ARG A 255 9.94 -10.25 -8.87
CA ARG A 255 10.97 -10.69 -7.91
C ARG A 255 10.48 -10.43 -6.49
N ASP A 256 10.71 -11.37 -5.61
CA ASP A 256 10.41 -11.26 -4.20
C ASP A 256 11.64 -11.00 -3.32
N THR A 257 11.42 -10.85 -2.02
CA THR A 257 12.47 -10.63 -1.02
C THR A 257 13.29 -11.89 -0.69
N LYS A 258 12.94 -13.06 -1.24
CA LYS A 258 13.70 -14.31 -1.16
C LYS A 258 14.48 -14.58 -2.44
N ASP A 259 14.62 -13.56 -3.31
CA ASP A 259 15.28 -13.61 -4.61
C ASP A 259 14.64 -14.60 -5.61
N ALA A 260 13.44 -15.11 -5.30
CA ALA A 260 12.67 -15.88 -6.27
C ALA A 260 12.21 -14.96 -7.42
N THR A 261 12.29 -15.52 -8.64
CA THR A 261 11.92 -14.79 -9.85
C THR A 261 10.88 -15.57 -10.63
N PHE A 262 9.76 -14.91 -10.95
CA PHE A 262 8.66 -15.48 -11.71
C PHE A 262 8.45 -14.68 -12.98
N GLY A 263 8.36 -15.34 -14.11
CA GLY A 263 8.22 -14.67 -15.41
C GLY A 263 7.20 -15.36 -16.30
N GLN A 264 6.33 -14.58 -16.97
CA GLN A 264 5.38 -15.09 -17.93
C GLN A 264 5.16 -14.09 -19.06
N SER A 265 4.89 -14.61 -20.28
CA SER A 265 4.57 -13.83 -21.45
C SER A 265 3.13 -14.09 -21.90
N PHE A 266 2.48 -13.03 -22.42
CA PHE A 266 1.09 -13.06 -22.84
C PHE A 266 0.98 -12.43 -24.23
N ASP A 267 0.25 -13.10 -25.12
CA ASP A 267 0.03 -12.56 -26.46
C ASP A 267 -0.96 -11.40 -26.42
N VAL A 268 -0.55 -10.31 -27.03
CA VAL A 268 -1.42 -9.15 -27.35
C VAL A 268 -1.86 -9.31 -28.79
N PRO A 269 -3.18 -9.51 -29.05
CA PRO A 269 -3.68 -9.74 -30.40
C PRO A 269 -3.46 -8.55 -31.33
N ALA A 270 -3.84 -8.71 -32.59
CA ALA A 270 -3.84 -7.57 -33.51
C ALA A 270 -4.89 -6.53 -33.06
N PRO A 271 -4.61 -5.22 -33.23
CA PRO A 271 -5.58 -4.18 -32.97
C PRO A 271 -6.80 -4.32 -33.86
N ALA A 272 -7.94 -3.80 -33.40
CA ALA A 272 -9.11 -3.64 -34.25
C ALA A 272 -8.78 -2.65 -35.38
N GLY A 273 -9.18 -2.98 -36.59
CA GLY A 273 -9.00 -2.14 -37.77
C GLY A 273 -9.90 -0.90 -37.75
#